data_932145e428650aa865f6d176e053a0a4
#
_entry.id   932145e428650aa865f6d176e053a0a4
#
_cell.length_a   1.000
_cell.length_b   1.000
_cell.length_c   1.000
_cell.angle_alpha   90.00
_cell.angle_beta   90.00
_cell.angle_gamma   90.00
#
_symmetry.space_group_name_H-M   'P 1'
#
loop_
_entity.id
_entity.type
_entity.pdbx_description
1 polymer ?
#
loop_
_entity_poly.entity_id
_entity_poly.type
_entity_poly.pdbx_seq_one_letter_code
_entity_poly.pdbx_strand_id
1 'polypeptide(L)'
;MPLAARLTRIRALLCTLVVFCGLLEFMQGYSRAPVYFGGAVALVALPVIFPLVSKSTRVIVSILLLGGMAAAISSGNMELGLFVESFNEMSPLVALVAAAMLLSMALQLGRFAALFNRFYTGTVRLYRPYIISLLISYILSFLSGLGAVAPSYYLVNENLKKLGLPENSRFQTASIARGFAMAVTVSPAAATVGIALKYSGLSWLKAAGPFFLLSLAGLLAAFLVESSWRSTKAPTPPSNPAPDPARSEGTSGEDIGDTGGSFAKRLLSFCLLFAGIIVTISFLGNVLHFSSLNSISAGCLLVTFAWGALSGNLQSVLSGAYSFFNEGITKLSDQIALFVAAGFFAFFMEHSGTLEWIGYFVEKASGMVGTMALLSLVPLIIILLSMVGLHPFASGIIIAKALLLSPLYLNPLAMAAALMSGMSMAYLVSPFSGLTLLLVSLSGKSPYSIGIRWNFFFMITFLLLTSLFITLATICG
;
A
#
# COMPACT_ATOMS: atom_id res chain seq x y z
N MET A 1 10.68 18.31 31.67
CA MET A 1 10.17 17.23 30.82
C MET A 1 11.08 16.00 30.93
N PRO A 2 10.59 14.80 31.17
CA PRO A 2 11.43 13.61 31.23
C PRO A 2 12.13 13.36 29.88
N LEU A 3 13.35 12.84 29.93
CA LEU A 3 14.21 12.62 28.75
C LEU A 3 13.48 11.81 27.63
N ALA A 4 12.67 10.85 28.02
CA ALA A 4 11.85 10.05 27.09
C ALA A 4 10.89 10.90 26.25
N ALA A 5 10.21 11.87 26.86
CA ALA A 5 9.28 12.76 26.15
C ALA A 5 10.00 13.69 25.17
N ARG A 6 11.21 14.14 25.50
CA ARG A 6 12.05 14.94 24.57
C ARG A 6 12.47 14.11 23.38
N LEU A 7 12.89 12.87 23.60
CA LEU A 7 13.31 11.96 22.53
C LEU A 7 12.16 11.61 21.57
N THR A 8 10.95 11.38 22.09
CA THR A 8 9.76 11.14 21.26
C THR A 8 9.44 12.34 20.36
N ARG A 9 9.54 13.56 20.89
CA ARG A 9 9.33 14.78 20.08
C ARG A 9 10.40 14.97 19.01
N ILE A 10 11.67 14.72 19.31
CA ILE A 10 12.77 14.79 18.33
C ILE A 10 12.53 13.79 17.21
N ARG A 11 12.13 12.57 17.52
CA ARG A 11 11.79 11.52 16.54
C ARG A 11 10.65 11.97 15.64
N ALA A 12 9.56 12.45 16.22
CA ALA A 12 8.42 12.95 15.47
C ALA A 12 8.79 14.11 14.56
N LEU A 13 9.58 15.07 15.06
CA LEU A 13 10.07 16.21 14.27
C LEU A 13 10.91 15.75 13.08
N LEU A 14 11.87 14.84 13.28
CA LEU A 14 12.70 14.33 12.20
C LEU A 14 11.89 13.58 11.16
N CYS A 15 10.96 12.71 11.56
CA CYS A 15 10.05 12.04 10.63
C CYS A 15 9.21 13.05 9.83
N THR A 16 8.70 14.09 10.49
CA THR A 16 7.92 15.17 9.85
C THR A 16 8.77 15.91 8.82
N LEU A 17 10.02 16.22 9.16
CA LEU A 17 10.93 16.87 8.22
C LEU A 17 11.24 16.01 7.01
N VAL A 18 11.42 14.68 7.16
CA VAL A 18 11.60 13.76 6.03
C VAL A 18 10.37 13.79 5.11
N VAL A 19 9.14 13.76 5.67
CA VAL A 19 7.90 13.89 4.89
C VAL A 19 7.85 15.20 4.13
N PHE A 20 8.16 16.29 4.81
CA PHE A 20 8.13 17.64 4.23
C PHE A 20 9.16 17.77 3.09
N CYS A 21 10.37 17.25 3.27
CA CYS A 21 11.38 17.22 2.21
C CYS A 21 10.91 16.41 0.99
N GLY A 22 10.25 15.28 1.21
CA GLY A 22 9.66 14.48 0.13
C GLY A 22 8.57 15.24 -0.65
N LEU A 23 7.80 16.09 0.01
CA LEU A 23 6.82 16.97 -0.66
C LEU A 23 7.50 18.07 -1.49
N LEU A 24 8.70 18.50 -1.10
CA LEU A 24 9.45 19.56 -1.81
C LEU A 24 10.22 19.05 -3.03
N GLU A 25 10.13 17.77 -3.37
CA GLU A 25 10.81 17.19 -4.55
C GLU A 25 10.49 17.95 -5.85
N PHE A 26 9.28 18.54 -5.98
CA PHE A 26 8.92 19.32 -7.16
C PHE A 26 9.82 20.54 -7.39
N MET A 27 10.53 20.99 -6.36
CA MET A 27 11.48 22.09 -6.47
C MET A 27 12.85 21.67 -7.03
N GLN A 28 13.11 20.37 -7.23
CA GLN A 28 14.40 19.87 -7.74
C GLN A 28 14.75 20.45 -9.11
N GLY A 29 13.77 20.76 -9.94
CA GLY A 29 13.97 21.43 -11.23
C GLY A 29 14.50 22.86 -11.13
N TYR A 30 14.36 23.51 -9.97
CA TYR A 30 14.78 24.89 -9.72
C TYR A 30 16.03 24.98 -8.84
N SER A 31 16.21 24.07 -7.89
CA SER A 31 17.32 24.07 -6.94
C SER A 31 17.60 22.67 -6.40
N ARG A 32 18.87 22.32 -6.22
CA ARG A 32 19.28 21.08 -5.53
C ARG A 32 19.29 21.22 -3.99
N ALA A 33 19.11 22.40 -3.45
CA ALA A 33 19.13 22.63 -2.00
C ALA A 33 18.12 21.77 -1.22
N PRO A 34 16.84 21.59 -1.68
CA PRO A 34 15.90 20.69 -0.99
C PRO A 34 16.36 19.25 -0.96
N VAL A 35 17.07 18.77 -1.98
CA VAL A 35 17.58 17.39 -2.05
C VAL A 35 18.65 17.15 -0.99
N TYR A 36 19.65 18.05 -0.92
CA TYR A 36 20.72 17.95 0.09
C TYR A 36 20.18 18.12 1.51
N PHE A 37 19.26 19.07 1.71
CA PHE A 37 18.61 19.23 2.99
C PHE A 37 17.81 18.00 3.40
N GLY A 38 17.02 17.44 2.48
CA GLY A 38 16.24 16.22 2.72
C GLY A 38 17.12 15.00 3.03
N GLY A 39 18.23 14.84 2.29
CA GLY A 39 19.20 13.80 2.53
C GLY A 39 19.89 13.93 3.89
N ALA A 40 20.30 15.14 4.28
CA ALA A 40 20.89 15.41 5.59
C ALA A 40 19.88 15.10 6.73
N VAL A 41 18.62 15.52 6.57
CA VAL A 41 17.55 15.21 7.53
C VAL A 41 17.33 13.70 7.63
N ALA A 42 17.25 12.99 6.52
CA ALA A 42 17.05 11.54 6.50
C ALA A 42 18.23 10.79 7.11
N LEU A 43 19.46 11.23 6.84
CA LEU A 43 20.69 10.69 7.42
C LEU A 43 20.70 10.79 8.96
N VAL A 44 20.24 11.94 9.50
CA VAL A 44 20.12 12.15 10.95
C VAL A 44 18.91 11.42 11.53
N ALA A 45 17.80 11.41 10.80
CA ALA A 45 16.56 10.74 11.26
C ALA A 45 16.74 9.24 11.42
N LEU A 46 17.42 8.58 10.48
CA LEU A 46 17.54 7.13 10.44
C LEU A 46 18.09 6.52 11.74
N PRO A 47 19.26 6.92 12.27
CA PRO A 47 19.76 6.36 13.53
C PRO A 47 18.88 6.69 14.74
N VAL A 48 18.22 7.86 14.75
CA VAL A 48 17.36 8.29 15.86
C VAL A 48 16.06 7.50 15.92
N ILE A 49 15.50 7.11 14.76
CA ILE A 49 14.28 6.28 14.69
C ILE A 49 14.57 4.78 14.71
N PHE A 50 15.80 4.36 14.42
CA PHE A 50 16.19 2.94 14.32
C PHE A 50 15.79 2.08 15.53
N PRO A 51 15.84 2.56 16.79
CA PRO A 51 15.33 1.81 17.94
C PRO A 51 13.83 1.56 17.93
N LEU A 52 13.03 2.33 17.18
CA LEU A 52 11.58 2.14 17.03
C LEU A 52 11.25 1.10 15.96
N VAL A 53 12.17 0.85 15.04
CA VAL A 53 11.98 -0.06 13.91
C VAL A 53 11.86 -1.50 14.40
N SER A 54 10.95 -2.26 13.81
CA SER A 54 10.74 -3.68 14.14
C SER A 54 11.98 -4.53 13.86
N LYS A 55 12.15 -5.63 14.57
CA LYS A 55 13.35 -6.49 14.44
C LYS A 55 13.57 -6.98 13.01
N SER A 56 12.51 -7.38 12.31
CA SER A 56 12.59 -7.82 10.91
C SER A 56 13.03 -6.70 9.98
N THR A 57 12.45 -5.52 10.13
CA THR A 57 12.79 -4.36 9.30
C THR A 57 14.21 -3.86 9.60
N ARG A 58 14.68 -3.92 10.86
CA ARG A 58 16.09 -3.57 11.20
C ARG A 58 17.08 -4.42 10.42
N VAL A 59 16.85 -5.73 10.34
CA VAL A 59 17.75 -6.63 9.58
C VAL A 59 17.79 -6.21 8.11
N ILE A 60 16.64 -5.98 7.50
CA ILE A 60 16.53 -5.56 6.09
C ILE A 60 17.22 -4.21 5.87
N VAL A 61 16.93 -3.23 6.71
CA VAL A 61 17.56 -1.89 6.66
C VAL A 61 19.07 -1.99 6.80
N SER A 62 19.56 -2.80 7.73
CA SER A 62 21.01 -3.02 7.89
C SER A 62 21.65 -3.66 6.66
N ILE A 63 21.01 -4.66 6.06
CA ILE A 63 21.49 -5.30 4.81
C ILE A 63 21.52 -4.27 3.67
N LEU A 64 20.48 -3.48 3.50
CA LEU A 64 20.42 -2.45 2.47
C LEU A 64 21.49 -1.37 2.67
N LEU A 65 21.70 -0.91 3.91
CA LEU A 65 22.73 0.08 4.22
C LEU A 65 24.16 -0.48 3.99
N LEU A 66 24.42 -1.72 4.44
CA LEU A 66 25.71 -2.36 4.22
C LEU A 66 25.98 -2.63 2.74
N GLY A 67 24.97 -3.11 1.99
CA GLY A 67 25.07 -3.31 0.56
C GLY A 67 25.28 -2.00 -0.21
N GLY A 68 24.53 -0.95 0.16
CA GLY A 68 24.71 0.39 -0.42
C GLY A 68 26.07 0.99 -0.10
N MET A 69 26.58 0.78 1.12
CA MET A 69 27.94 1.22 1.49
C MET A 69 29.01 0.47 0.70
N ALA A 70 28.86 -0.84 0.54
CA ALA A 70 29.78 -1.64 -0.29
C ALA A 70 29.77 -1.15 -1.75
N ALA A 71 28.59 -0.85 -2.31
CA ALA A 71 28.46 -0.27 -3.64
C ALA A 71 29.07 1.14 -3.74
N ALA A 72 28.88 1.97 -2.71
CA ALA A 72 29.48 3.30 -2.62
C ALA A 72 31.03 3.24 -2.63
N ILE A 73 31.60 2.31 -1.88
CA ILE A 73 33.04 2.10 -1.84
C ILE A 73 33.56 1.58 -3.18
N SER A 74 32.84 0.63 -3.80
CA SER A 74 33.25 0.05 -5.09
C SER A 74 33.15 1.05 -6.24
N SER A 75 32.26 2.04 -6.17
CA SER A 75 32.14 3.07 -7.21
C SER A 75 33.33 4.03 -7.26
N GLY A 76 34.14 4.11 -6.19
CA GLY A 76 35.20 5.10 -6.07
C GLY A 76 34.74 6.56 -5.95
N ASN A 77 33.45 6.83 -6.00
CA ASN A 77 32.81 8.14 -6.04
C ASN A 77 32.10 8.43 -4.69
N MET A 78 32.88 8.54 -3.62
CA MET A 78 32.36 8.93 -2.29
C MET A 78 32.37 10.44 -2.09
N GLU A 79 31.82 11.21 -3.04
CA GLU A 79 31.59 12.63 -2.81
C GLU A 79 30.53 12.83 -1.74
N LEU A 80 30.78 13.73 -0.78
CA LEU A 80 29.86 14.01 0.33
C LEU A 80 28.47 14.44 -0.18
N GLY A 81 28.41 15.17 -1.29
CA GLY A 81 27.15 15.57 -1.94
C GLY A 81 26.32 14.37 -2.37
N LEU A 82 26.90 13.45 -3.11
CA LEU A 82 26.22 12.22 -3.59
C LEU A 82 25.81 11.33 -2.40
N PHE A 83 26.67 11.24 -1.38
CA PHE A 83 26.36 10.48 -0.18
C PHE A 83 25.12 11.02 0.54
N VAL A 84 25.01 12.32 0.71
CA VAL A 84 23.84 12.96 1.33
C VAL A 84 22.61 12.85 0.43
N GLU A 85 22.76 13.09 -0.88
CA GLU A 85 21.66 13.01 -1.86
C GLU A 85 21.00 11.63 -1.85
N SER A 86 21.78 10.55 -1.74
CA SER A 86 21.28 9.16 -1.76
C SER A 86 20.23 8.86 -0.68
N PHE A 87 20.27 9.52 0.46
CA PHE A 87 19.29 9.37 1.53
C PHE A 87 17.94 10.05 1.22
N ASN A 88 17.90 10.97 0.24
CA ASN A 88 16.65 11.63 -0.18
C ASN A 88 15.92 10.89 -1.30
N GLU A 89 16.55 9.93 -1.97
CA GLU A 89 16.06 9.27 -3.19
C GLU A 89 14.61 8.76 -3.10
N MET A 90 14.22 8.27 -1.93
CA MET A 90 12.88 7.71 -1.68
C MET A 90 12.02 8.55 -0.72
N SER A 91 12.42 9.77 -0.37
CA SER A 91 11.64 10.65 0.51
C SER A 91 10.23 10.98 -0.04
N PRO A 92 9.98 11.07 -1.37
CA PRO A 92 8.63 11.24 -1.91
C PRO A 92 7.69 10.08 -1.60
N LEU A 93 8.20 8.86 -1.49
CA LEU A 93 7.39 7.71 -1.06
C LEU A 93 7.01 7.79 0.42
N VAL A 94 7.90 8.33 1.25
CA VAL A 94 7.58 8.61 2.67
C VAL A 94 6.47 9.64 2.77
N ALA A 95 6.55 10.70 1.95
CA ALA A 95 5.51 11.74 1.87
C ALA A 95 4.17 11.17 1.40
N LEU A 96 4.18 10.29 0.41
CA LEU A 96 2.99 9.61 -0.10
C LEU A 96 2.30 8.80 1.01
N VAL A 97 3.05 7.99 1.75
CA VAL A 97 2.48 7.15 2.82
C VAL A 97 1.91 8.02 3.96
N ALA A 98 2.60 9.08 4.34
CA ALA A 98 2.10 10.01 5.35
C ALA A 98 0.81 10.73 4.89
N ALA A 99 0.76 11.19 3.65
CA ALA A 99 -0.42 11.82 3.05
C ALA A 99 -1.62 10.86 2.99
N ALA A 100 -1.38 9.59 2.65
CA ALA A 100 -2.41 8.54 2.65
C ALA A 100 -2.98 8.28 4.05
N MET A 101 -2.13 8.32 5.10
CA MET A 101 -2.61 8.17 6.47
C MET A 101 -3.45 9.37 6.92
N LEU A 102 -3.10 10.58 6.52
CA LEU A 102 -3.91 11.76 6.79
C LEU A 102 -5.26 11.71 6.05
N LEU A 103 -5.27 11.25 4.80
CA LEU A 103 -6.51 11.04 4.05
C LEU A 103 -7.43 10.03 4.77
N SER A 104 -6.87 8.99 5.41
CA SER A 104 -7.65 8.02 6.18
C SER A 104 -8.43 8.65 7.34
N MET A 105 -7.93 9.73 7.93
CA MET A 105 -8.63 10.47 9.00
C MET A 105 -9.89 11.17 8.45
N ALA A 106 -9.81 11.78 7.27
CA ALA A 106 -10.98 12.39 6.62
C ALA A 106 -12.09 11.35 6.36
N LEU A 107 -11.70 10.13 6.01
CA LEU A 107 -12.63 9.01 5.81
C LEU A 107 -13.31 8.55 7.10
N GLN A 108 -12.57 8.50 8.20
CA GLN A 108 -13.14 8.13 9.51
C GLN A 108 -14.17 9.15 9.97
N LEU A 109 -13.92 10.43 9.76
CA LEU A 109 -14.87 11.51 10.06
C LEU A 109 -16.18 11.38 9.26
N GLY A 110 -16.11 10.88 8.01
CA GLY A 110 -17.29 10.62 7.17
C GLY A 110 -18.14 9.44 7.60
N ARG A 111 -17.73 8.67 8.63
CA ARG A 111 -18.42 7.44 9.12
C ARG A 111 -18.80 6.49 7.98
N PHE A 112 -18.01 6.42 6.92
CA PHE A 112 -18.32 5.63 5.72
C PHE A 112 -18.40 4.13 6.00
N ALA A 113 -17.73 3.63 7.03
CA ALA A 113 -17.82 2.24 7.45
C ALA A 113 -19.27 1.83 7.78
N ALA A 114 -20.09 2.75 8.33
CA ALA A 114 -21.50 2.49 8.64
C ALA A 114 -22.37 2.23 7.40
N LEU A 115 -21.96 2.72 6.19
CA LEU A 115 -22.67 2.42 4.94
C LEU A 115 -22.70 0.92 4.65
N PHE A 116 -21.68 0.20 5.09
CA PHE A 116 -21.51 -1.21 4.77
C PHE A 116 -22.32 -2.16 5.65
N ASN A 117 -22.72 -1.74 6.88
CA ASN A 117 -23.55 -2.56 7.78
C ASN A 117 -24.87 -2.93 7.13
N ARG A 118 -25.46 -2.04 6.35
CA ARG A 118 -26.74 -2.28 5.67
C ARG A 118 -26.70 -3.40 4.64
N PHE A 119 -25.53 -3.67 4.03
CA PHE A 119 -25.40 -4.74 3.05
C PHE A 119 -25.40 -6.14 3.65
N TYR A 120 -25.17 -6.28 4.96
CA TYR A 120 -25.25 -7.55 5.66
C TYR A 120 -26.68 -7.94 6.08
N THR A 121 -27.66 -7.01 6.03
CA THR A 121 -29.05 -7.31 6.36
C THR A 121 -29.73 -8.07 5.24
N GLY A 122 -30.36 -9.22 5.54
CA GLY A 122 -31.13 -10.05 4.59
C GLY A 122 -30.71 -11.50 4.57
N THR A 123 -31.44 -12.34 3.81
CA THR A 123 -31.24 -13.80 3.70
C THR A 123 -29.83 -14.18 3.30
N VAL A 124 -29.19 -15.01 4.13
CA VAL A 124 -27.78 -15.39 4.01
C VAL A 124 -27.60 -16.50 3.00
N ARG A 125 -27.27 -16.18 1.75
CA ARG A 125 -26.58 -17.13 0.88
C ARG A 125 -25.07 -17.04 1.19
N LEU A 126 -24.40 -18.17 1.42
CA LEU A 126 -23.01 -18.28 1.90
C LEU A 126 -21.96 -17.45 1.11
N TYR A 127 -22.23 -17.12 -0.15
CA TYR A 127 -21.33 -16.30 -0.99
C TYR A 127 -21.46 -14.79 -0.72
N ARG A 128 -22.61 -14.33 -0.24
CA ARG A 128 -22.91 -12.91 -0.05
C ARG A 128 -22.00 -12.26 1.00
N PRO A 129 -21.80 -12.83 2.20
CA PRO A 129 -20.89 -12.28 3.20
C PRO A 129 -19.44 -12.20 2.70
N TYR A 130 -18.99 -13.15 1.86
CA TYR A 130 -17.63 -13.09 1.30
C TYR A 130 -17.45 -11.90 0.37
N ILE A 131 -18.35 -11.73 -0.59
CA ILE A 131 -18.28 -10.63 -1.54
C ILE A 131 -18.35 -9.29 -0.81
N ILE A 132 -19.26 -9.16 0.16
CA ILE A 132 -19.41 -7.94 0.94
C ILE A 132 -18.12 -7.66 1.73
N SER A 133 -17.55 -8.65 2.42
CA SER A 133 -16.29 -8.50 3.16
C SER A 133 -15.12 -8.14 2.24
N LEU A 134 -15.04 -8.77 1.05
CA LEU A 134 -14.04 -8.50 0.03
C LEU A 134 -14.14 -7.04 -0.46
N LEU A 135 -15.35 -6.58 -0.80
CA LEU A 135 -15.60 -5.23 -1.29
C LEU A 135 -15.39 -4.17 -0.20
N ILE A 136 -15.80 -4.44 1.04
CA ILE A 136 -15.53 -3.55 2.17
C ILE A 136 -14.03 -3.33 2.33
N SER A 137 -13.27 -4.43 2.39
CA SER A 137 -11.82 -4.33 2.51
C SER A 137 -11.20 -3.62 1.30
N TYR A 138 -11.67 -3.91 0.08
CA TYR A 138 -11.21 -3.25 -1.13
C TYR A 138 -11.43 -1.74 -1.07
N ILE A 139 -12.65 -1.29 -0.78
CA ILE A 139 -13.01 0.13 -0.78
C ILE A 139 -12.28 0.88 0.35
N LEU A 140 -12.23 0.33 1.56
CA LEU A 140 -11.54 0.95 2.68
C LEU A 140 -10.03 0.99 2.44
N SER A 141 -9.44 -0.09 1.92
CA SER A 141 -8.01 -0.16 1.64
C SER A 141 -7.59 0.67 0.44
N PHE A 142 -8.47 0.89 -0.53
CA PHE A 142 -8.21 1.81 -1.64
C PHE A 142 -7.86 3.22 -1.15
N LEU A 143 -8.51 3.66 -0.07
CA LEU A 143 -8.36 5.01 0.46
C LEU A 143 -7.33 5.11 1.59
N SER A 144 -7.20 4.08 2.42
CA SER A 144 -6.39 4.10 3.64
C SER A 144 -5.23 3.09 3.64
N GLY A 145 -5.06 2.32 2.57
CA GLY A 145 -4.02 1.30 2.50
C GLY A 145 -4.09 0.32 3.67
N LEU A 146 -2.95 0.04 4.27
CA LEU A 146 -2.82 -0.89 5.39
C LEU A 146 -3.63 -0.47 6.63
N GLY A 147 -3.85 0.83 6.82
CA GLY A 147 -4.65 1.37 7.92
C GLY A 147 -6.11 0.93 7.91
N ALA A 148 -6.63 0.49 6.76
CA ALA A 148 -7.99 -0.02 6.63
C ALA A 148 -8.17 -1.46 7.09
N VAL A 149 -7.10 -2.24 7.23
CA VAL A 149 -7.20 -3.70 7.47
C VAL A 149 -7.83 -4.01 8.82
N ALA A 150 -7.38 -3.36 9.89
CA ALA A 150 -7.95 -3.58 11.22
C ALA A 150 -9.41 -3.12 11.32
N PRO A 151 -9.80 -1.90 10.89
CA PRO A 151 -11.21 -1.50 10.83
C PRO A 151 -12.07 -2.46 10.00
N SER A 152 -11.58 -2.91 8.84
CA SER A 152 -12.29 -3.89 8.01
C SER A 152 -12.48 -5.22 8.75
N TYR A 153 -11.44 -5.66 9.47
CA TYR A 153 -11.49 -6.90 10.22
C TYR A 153 -12.56 -6.86 11.32
N TYR A 154 -12.59 -5.80 12.12
CA TYR A 154 -13.59 -5.63 13.19
C TYR A 154 -14.99 -5.48 12.64
N LEU A 155 -15.18 -4.67 11.58
CA LEU A 155 -16.48 -4.48 10.94
C LEU A 155 -17.04 -5.79 10.37
N VAL A 156 -16.20 -6.55 9.68
CA VAL A 156 -16.59 -7.87 9.13
C VAL A 156 -16.89 -8.84 10.25
N ASN A 157 -16.06 -8.89 11.31
CA ASN A 157 -16.24 -9.80 12.44
C ASN A 157 -17.56 -9.56 13.16
N GLU A 158 -17.89 -8.30 13.44
CA GLU A 158 -19.14 -7.92 14.09
C GLU A 158 -20.38 -8.39 13.28
N ASN A 159 -20.33 -8.18 11.98
CA ASN A 159 -21.42 -8.58 11.09
C ASN A 159 -21.53 -10.11 10.93
N LEU A 160 -20.39 -10.83 10.89
CA LEU A 160 -20.40 -12.30 10.84
C LEU A 160 -20.94 -12.92 12.13
N LYS A 161 -20.67 -12.33 13.30
CA LYS A 161 -21.28 -12.74 14.59
C LYS A 161 -22.80 -12.61 14.56
N LYS A 162 -23.33 -11.49 14.05
CA LYS A 162 -24.78 -11.27 13.89
C LYS A 162 -25.44 -12.32 12.98
N LEU A 163 -24.66 -12.90 12.05
CA LEU A 163 -25.11 -13.95 11.14
C LEU A 163 -24.88 -15.39 11.69
N GLY A 164 -24.39 -15.55 12.91
CA GLY A 164 -24.07 -16.85 13.50
C GLY A 164 -22.91 -17.59 12.81
N LEU A 165 -22.07 -16.89 12.05
CA LEU A 165 -20.92 -17.48 11.37
C LEU A 165 -19.68 -17.47 12.30
N PRO A 166 -18.80 -18.51 12.20
CA PRO A 166 -17.65 -18.63 13.08
C PRO A 166 -16.68 -17.47 12.93
N GLU A 167 -16.21 -16.96 14.07
CA GLU A 167 -15.17 -15.94 14.16
C GLU A 167 -13.81 -16.45 13.67
N ASN A 168 -12.95 -15.51 13.29
CA ASN A 168 -11.55 -15.78 12.90
C ASN A 168 -11.41 -16.87 11.82
N SER A 169 -12.40 -16.99 10.95
CA SER A 169 -12.42 -17.99 9.90
C SER A 169 -11.42 -17.64 8.79
N ARG A 170 -10.93 -18.69 8.08
CA ARG A 170 -10.19 -18.52 6.84
C ARG A 170 -10.91 -17.55 5.88
N PHE A 171 -12.21 -17.70 5.77
CA PHE A 171 -13.10 -16.90 4.97
C PHE A 171 -12.95 -15.39 5.23
N GLN A 172 -13.04 -14.96 6.49
CA GLN A 172 -12.93 -13.57 6.90
C GLN A 172 -11.55 -13.02 6.57
N THR A 173 -10.50 -13.71 7.01
CA THR A 173 -9.12 -13.29 6.82
C THR A 173 -8.74 -13.23 5.35
N ALA A 174 -9.14 -14.24 4.56
CA ALA A 174 -8.82 -14.28 3.12
C ALA A 174 -9.58 -13.19 2.33
N SER A 175 -10.86 -12.92 2.65
CA SER A 175 -11.59 -11.84 1.97
C SER A 175 -10.96 -10.47 2.21
N ILE A 176 -10.55 -10.19 3.46
CA ILE A 176 -9.91 -8.94 3.82
C ILE A 176 -8.52 -8.81 3.16
N ALA A 177 -7.72 -9.88 3.22
CA ALA A 177 -6.39 -9.88 2.62
C ALA A 177 -6.42 -9.66 1.09
N ARG A 178 -7.34 -10.35 0.39
CA ARG A 178 -7.51 -10.22 -1.06
C ARG A 178 -8.11 -8.87 -1.46
N GLY A 179 -9.08 -8.36 -0.69
CA GLY A 179 -9.64 -7.02 -0.88
C GLY A 179 -8.57 -5.94 -0.78
N PHE A 180 -7.74 -6.00 0.26
CA PHE A 180 -6.57 -5.12 0.39
C PHE A 180 -5.61 -5.26 -0.79
N ALA A 181 -5.20 -6.49 -1.14
CA ALA A 181 -4.25 -6.72 -2.20
C ALA A 181 -4.72 -6.13 -3.54
N MET A 182 -6.01 -6.28 -3.86
CA MET A 182 -6.58 -5.68 -5.08
C MET A 182 -6.72 -4.17 -4.99
N ALA A 183 -6.98 -3.62 -3.83
CA ALA A 183 -7.05 -2.18 -3.64
C ALA A 183 -5.69 -1.50 -3.91
N VAL A 184 -4.61 -2.05 -3.38
CA VAL A 184 -3.26 -1.48 -3.53
C VAL A 184 -2.65 -1.67 -4.93
N THR A 185 -3.35 -2.35 -5.85
CA THR A 185 -2.97 -2.40 -7.27
C THR A 185 -3.43 -1.19 -8.07
N VAL A 186 -4.33 -0.37 -7.54
CA VAL A 186 -4.89 0.77 -8.29
C VAL A 186 -4.96 2.04 -7.47
N SER A 187 -4.93 1.92 -6.14
CA SER A 187 -5.03 3.07 -5.26
C SER A 187 -3.90 4.08 -5.49
N PRO A 188 -4.20 5.34 -5.74
CA PRO A 188 -3.18 6.37 -5.82
C PRO A 188 -2.41 6.52 -4.50
N ALA A 189 -3.05 6.28 -3.37
CA ALA A 189 -2.44 6.36 -2.04
C ALA A 189 -1.54 5.16 -1.69
N ALA A 190 -1.45 4.14 -2.55
CA ALA A 190 -0.64 2.96 -2.30
C ALA A 190 0.81 3.15 -2.76
N ALA A 191 1.77 2.85 -1.89
CA ALA A 191 3.19 2.91 -2.22
C ALA A 191 3.57 1.94 -3.37
N THR A 192 2.86 0.81 -3.52
CA THR A 192 3.02 -0.12 -4.65
C THR A 192 2.80 0.57 -5.99
N VAL A 193 1.71 1.33 -6.10
CA VAL A 193 1.39 2.14 -7.28
C VAL A 193 2.41 3.27 -7.44
N GLY A 194 2.73 3.97 -6.35
CA GLY A 194 3.73 5.04 -6.37
C GLY A 194 5.09 4.59 -6.91
N ILE A 195 5.61 3.46 -6.44
CA ILE A 195 6.86 2.86 -6.93
C ILE A 195 6.74 2.49 -8.42
N ALA A 196 5.67 1.80 -8.80
CA ALA A 196 5.46 1.40 -10.18
C ALA A 196 5.40 2.60 -11.14
N LEU A 197 4.71 3.68 -10.76
CA LEU A 197 4.63 4.91 -11.54
C LEU A 197 5.95 5.68 -11.60
N LYS A 198 6.69 5.78 -10.47
CA LYS A 198 8.00 6.43 -10.43
C LYS A 198 8.94 5.84 -11.47
N TYR A 199 9.04 4.51 -11.51
CA TYR A 199 9.99 3.82 -12.37
C TYR A 199 9.51 3.57 -13.79
N SER A 200 8.20 3.54 -14.07
CA SER A 200 7.66 3.43 -15.43
C SER A 200 7.52 4.78 -16.14
N GLY A 201 7.63 5.89 -15.42
CA GLY A 201 7.40 7.22 -15.97
C GLY A 201 5.93 7.54 -16.30
N LEU A 202 4.98 6.69 -15.90
CA LEU A 202 3.57 6.89 -16.17
C LEU A 202 2.93 7.86 -15.15
N SER A 203 1.99 8.68 -15.63
CA SER A 203 1.08 9.38 -14.73
C SER A 203 0.00 8.42 -14.22
N TRP A 204 -0.44 8.64 -12.96
CA TRP A 204 -1.51 7.81 -12.38
C TRP A 204 -2.77 7.83 -13.24
N LEU A 205 -3.13 8.95 -13.82
CA LEU A 205 -4.35 9.08 -14.64
C LEU A 205 -4.32 8.16 -15.87
N LYS A 206 -3.16 8.02 -16.53
CA LYS A 206 -3.01 7.11 -17.67
C LYS A 206 -3.06 5.63 -17.24
N ALA A 207 -2.54 5.33 -16.06
CA ALA A 207 -2.47 3.98 -15.53
C ALA A 207 -3.77 3.53 -14.83
N ALA A 208 -4.56 4.46 -14.28
CA ALA A 208 -5.70 4.18 -13.40
C ALA A 208 -6.76 3.29 -14.07
N GLY A 209 -7.17 3.60 -15.30
CA GLY A 209 -8.16 2.80 -16.02
C GLY A 209 -7.73 1.34 -16.23
N PRO A 210 -6.58 1.09 -16.86
CA PRO A 210 -6.02 -0.26 -17.01
C PRO A 210 -5.83 -0.99 -15.68
N PHE A 211 -5.29 -0.33 -14.64
CA PHE A 211 -5.08 -0.94 -13.33
C PHE A 211 -6.40 -1.25 -12.62
N PHE A 212 -7.41 -0.41 -12.79
CA PHE A 212 -8.74 -0.68 -12.27
C PHE A 212 -9.36 -1.92 -12.90
N LEU A 213 -9.21 -2.10 -14.21
CA LEU A 213 -9.67 -3.32 -14.91
C LEU A 213 -8.94 -4.57 -14.40
N LEU A 214 -7.62 -4.50 -14.23
CA LEU A 214 -6.83 -5.60 -13.67
C LEU A 214 -7.26 -5.91 -12.23
N SER A 215 -7.50 -4.88 -11.42
CA SER A 215 -7.98 -5.01 -10.04
C SER A 215 -9.38 -5.65 -9.98
N LEU A 216 -10.31 -5.26 -10.84
CA LEU A 216 -11.64 -5.88 -10.95
C LEU A 216 -11.56 -7.34 -11.39
N ALA A 217 -10.71 -7.66 -12.36
CA ALA A 217 -10.45 -9.04 -12.75
C ALA A 217 -9.90 -9.87 -11.56
N GLY A 218 -9.02 -9.27 -10.74
CA GLY A 218 -8.53 -9.87 -9.51
C GLY A 218 -9.61 -10.07 -8.44
N LEU A 219 -10.54 -9.14 -8.26
CA LEU A 219 -11.69 -9.31 -7.36
C LEU A 219 -12.60 -10.47 -7.83
N LEU A 220 -12.84 -10.56 -9.15
CA LEU A 220 -13.59 -11.67 -9.71
C LEU A 220 -12.86 -13.02 -9.49
N ALA A 221 -11.55 -13.05 -9.72
CA ALA A 221 -10.72 -14.22 -9.44
C ALA A 221 -10.76 -14.61 -7.96
N ALA A 222 -10.72 -13.64 -7.03
CA ALA A 222 -10.85 -13.91 -5.60
C ALA A 222 -12.18 -14.57 -5.24
N PHE A 223 -13.26 -14.14 -5.87
CA PHE A 223 -14.58 -14.75 -5.72
C PHE A 223 -14.63 -16.16 -6.29
N LEU A 224 -14.13 -16.38 -7.53
CA LEU A 224 -14.14 -17.68 -8.19
C LEU A 224 -13.30 -18.71 -7.42
N VAL A 225 -12.11 -18.35 -6.98
CA VAL A 225 -11.25 -19.22 -6.16
C VAL A 225 -11.94 -19.60 -4.84
N GLU A 226 -12.63 -18.68 -4.18
CA GLU A 226 -13.32 -18.99 -2.94
C GLU A 226 -14.57 -19.86 -3.18
N SER A 227 -15.33 -19.61 -4.26
CA SER A 227 -16.51 -20.42 -4.62
C SER A 227 -16.13 -21.86 -4.89
N SER A 228 -15.05 -22.12 -5.64
CA SER A 228 -14.52 -23.46 -5.94
C SER A 228 -14.08 -24.20 -4.68
N TRP A 229 -13.45 -23.51 -3.73
CA TRP A 229 -13.01 -24.11 -2.46
C TRP A 229 -14.18 -24.54 -1.57
N ARG A 230 -15.29 -23.80 -1.58
CA ARG A 230 -16.48 -24.08 -0.77
C ARG A 230 -17.31 -25.24 -1.32
N SER A 231 -17.30 -25.43 -2.63
CA SER A 231 -17.98 -26.56 -3.24
C SER A 231 -17.48 -27.92 -2.72
N THR A 232 -16.23 -27.96 -2.24
CA THR A 232 -15.61 -29.17 -1.72
C THR A 232 -15.70 -29.35 -0.20
N LYS A 233 -16.05 -28.30 0.57
CA LYS A 233 -16.08 -28.32 2.04
C LYS A 233 -17.19 -27.42 2.61
N ALA A 234 -18.44 -27.64 2.23
CA ALA A 234 -19.56 -26.95 2.86
C ALA A 234 -19.67 -27.37 4.35
N PRO A 235 -19.60 -26.44 5.32
CA PRO A 235 -20.07 -26.76 6.67
C PRO A 235 -21.56 -26.99 6.59
N THR A 236 -22.03 -28.08 7.12
CA THR A 236 -23.46 -28.28 7.42
C THR A 236 -23.94 -27.10 8.26
N PRO A 237 -25.01 -26.40 7.87
CA PRO A 237 -25.58 -25.37 8.74
C PRO A 237 -25.97 -26.02 10.07
N PRO A 238 -25.76 -25.36 11.20
CA PRO A 238 -26.20 -25.88 12.48
C PRO A 238 -27.70 -26.13 12.43
N SER A 239 -28.08 -27.35 12.75
CA SER A 239 -29.45 -27.86 12.67
C SER A 239 -30.42 -27.25 13.69
N ASN A 240 -29.97 -26.32 14.51
CA ASN A 240 -30.83 -25.58 15.43
C ASN A 240 -30.53 -24.07 15.29
N PRO A 241 -31.53 -23.22 15.05
CA PRO A 241 -31.41 -21.80 15.30
C PRO A 241 -31.08 -21.65 16.79
N ALA A 242 -29.96 -21.00 17.09
CA ALA A 242 -29.60 -20.64 18.47
C ALA A 242 -30.78 -19.89 19.09
N PRO A 243 -31.13 -20.18 20.37
CA PRO A 243 -32.17 -19.44 21.07
C PRO A 243 -31.77 -17.95 21.05
N ASP A 244 -32.78 -17.13 20.80
CA ASP A 244 -32.71 -15.67 20.88
C ASP A 244 -31.91 -15.27 22.13
N PRO A 245 -30.74 -14.66 22.05
CA PRO A 245 -30.08 -14.17 23.23
C PRO A 245 -30.90 -12.99 23.73
N ALA A 246 -31.63 -13.27 24.80
CA ALA A 246 -32.28 -12.24 25.62
C ALA A 246 -31.32 -11.03 25.71
N ARG A 247 -31.85 -9.88 25.37
CA ARG A 247 -31.35 -8.53 25.61
C ARG A 247 -30.27 -8.48 26.69
N SER A 248 -29.00 -8.45 26.29
CA SER A 248 -27.96 -7.84 27.10
C SER A 248 -28.00 -6.34 26.84
N GLU A 249 -28.71 -5.64 27.68
CA GLU A 249 -28.58 -4.21 27.87
C GLU A 249 -27.11 -3.88 28.21
N GLY A 250 -26.52 -3.00 27.43
CA GLY A 250 -25.29 -2.35 27.85
C GLY A 250 -24.17 -2.32 26.85
N THR A 251 -24.36 -1.59 25.77
CA THR A 251 -23.41 -0.59 25.24
C THR A 251 -24.14 0.19 24.14
N SER A 252 -24.36 1.45 24.40
CA SER A 252 -25.01 2.42 23.54
C SER A 252 -24.18 2.68 22.27
N GLY A 253 -24.30 1.77 21.28
CA GLY A 253 -24.13 2.12 19.90
C GLY A 253 -25.46 2.69 19.42
N GLU A 254 -25.53 4.00 19.24
CA GLU A 254 -26.69 4.67 18.66
C GLU A 254 -27.10 3.94 17.37
N ASP A 255 -28.17 3.15 17.48
CA ASP A 255 -29.00 2.72 16.36
C ASP A 255 -29.70 3.99 15.83
N ILE A 256 -28.96 4.85 15.15
CA ILE A 256 -29.53 5.95 14.39
C ILE A 256 -30.27 5.26 13.24
N GLY A 257 -31.57 5.17 13.37
CA GLY A 257 -32.48 4.78 12.30
C GLY A 257 -32.11 5.55 11.02
N ASP A 258 -31.32 4.93 10.16
CA ASP A 258 -30.79 5.55 8.94
C ASP A 258 -31.96 5.67 7.97
N THR A 259 -32.62 6.82 8.00
CA THR A 259 -33.60 7.17 6.96
C THR A 259 -32.91 7.10 5.62
N GLY A 260 -33.55 6.54 4.58
CA GLY A 260 -32.94 6.36 3.25
C GLY A 260 -32.25 7.60 2.69
N GLY A 261 -32.63 8.81 3.14
CA GLY A 261 -31.97 10.07 2.80
C GLY A 261 -30.57 10.24 3.42
N SER A 262 -30.28 9.63 4.58
CA SER A 262 -28.95 9.66 5.19
C SER A 262 -27.95 8.77 4.43
N PHE A 263 -28.38 7.59 3.95
CA PHE A 263 -27.56 6.69 3.12
C PHE A 263 -27.15 7.35 1.81
N ALA A 264 -28.12 7.94 1.07
CA ALA A 264 -27.82 8.59 -0.21
C ALA A 264 -26.87 9.77 -0.04
N LYS A 265 -27.03 10.58 1.01
CA LYS A 265 -26.11 11.69 1.33
C LYS A 265 -24.70 11.19 1.63
N ARG A 266 -24.53 10.13 2.43
CA ARG A 266 -23.21 9.57 2.75
C ARG A 266 -22.55 8.94 1.52
N LEU A 267 -23.32 8.25 0.69
CA LEU A 267 -22.82 7.68 -0.57
C LEU A 267 -22.38 8.79 -1.52
N LEU A 268 -23.19 9.85 -1.69
CA LEU A 268 -22.84 11.03 -2.49
C LEU A 268 -21.57 11.69 -1.94
N SER A 269 -21.47 11.88 -0.63
CA SER A 269 -20.28 12.43 0.03
C SER A 269 -19.04 11.61 -0.24
N PHE A 270 -19.16 10.29 -0.21
CA PHE A 270 -18.06 9.37 -0.55
C PHE A 270 -17.63 9.51 -2.01
N CYS A 271 -18.59 9.55 -2.95
CA CYS A 271 -18.31 9.75 -4.36
C CYS A 271 -17.67 11.12 -4.64
N LEU A 272 -18.10 12.18 -3.95
CA LEU A 272 -17.52 13.51 -4.08
C LEU A 272 -16.08 13.58 -3.55
N LEU A 273 -15.79 12.94 -2.41
CA LEU A 273 -14.43 12.83 -1.90
C LEU A 273 -13.52 12.14 -2.93
N PHE A 274 -14.01 11.05 -3.50
CA PHE A 274 -13.28 10.26 -4.50
C PHE A 274 -13.03 11.04 -5.79
N ALA A 275 -14.06 11.70 -6.30
CA ALA A 275 -13.94 12.58 -7.45
C ALA A 275 -12.97 13.74 -7.18
N GLY A 276 -13.01 14.32 -5.98
CA GLY A 276 -12.09 15.36 -5.55
C GLY A 276 -10.62 14.91 -5.61
N ILE A 277 -10.32 13.69 -5.17
CA ILE A 277 -8.97 13.11 -5.26
C ILE A 277 -8.52 13.01 -6.72
N ILE A 278 -9.36 12.44 -7.60
CA ILE A 278 -9.05 12.27 -9.02
C ILE A 278 -8.81 13.62 -9.69
N VAL A 279 -9.71 14.57 -9.48
CA VAL A 279 -9.63 15.92 -10.07
C VAL A 279 -8.37 16.63 -9.61
N THR A 280 -8.07 16.58 -8.31
CA THR A 280 -6.89 17.26 -7.74
C THR A 280 -5.58 16.66 -8.25
N ILE A 281 -5.45 15.32 -8.27
CA ILE A 281 -4.26 14.64 -8.81
C ILE A 281 -4.10 14.98 -10.31
N SER A 282 -5.19 14.98 -11.08
CA SER A 282 -5.18 15.31 -12.50
C SER A 282 -4.75 16.76 -12.73
N PHE A 283 -5.26 17.69 -11.94
CA PHE A 283 -4.90 19.10 -12.02
C PHE A 283 -3.41 19.32 -11.69
N LEU A 284 -2.92 18.76 -10.59
CA LEU A 284 -1.53 18.90 -10.18
C LEU A 284 -0.56 18.28 -11.21
N GLY A 285 -0.91 17.11 -11.77
CA GLY A 285 -0.05 16.42 -12.73
C GLY A 285 -0.07 17.05 -14.13
N ASN A 286 -1.24 17.42 -14.65
CA ASN A 286 -1.37 17.89 -16.03
C ASN A 286 -1.21 19.41 -16.19
N VAL A 287 -1.59 20.20 -15.19
CA VAL A 287 -1.54 21.67 -15.26
C VAL A 287 -0.29 22.22 -14.58
N LEU A 288 0.06 21.70 -13.40
CA LEU A 288 1.25 22.15 -12.65
C LEU A 288 2.49 21.30 -12.94
N HIS A 289 2.36 20.26 -13.77
CA HIS A 289 3.46 19.36 -14.18
C HIS A 289 4.22 18.71 -12.99
N PHE A 290 3.52 18.48 -11.89
CA PHE A 290 4.11 17.74 -10.76
C PHE A 290 4.39 16.29 -11.15
N SER A 291 5.43 15.69 -10.55
CA SER A 291 5.65 14.25 -10.67
C SER A 291 4.44 13.47 -10.17
N SER A 292 4.27 12.22 -10.63
CA SER A 292 3.13 11.40 -10.22
C SER A 292 3.04 11.26 -8.70
N LEU A 293 4.18 11.07 -8.01
CA LEU A 293 4.22 10.93 -6.55
C LEU A 293 3.81 12.22 -5.85
N ASN A 294 4.31 13.37 -6.31
CA ASN A 294 4.00 14.67 -5.71
C ASN A 294 2.55 15.06 -5.97
N SER A 295 2.01 14.78 -7.18
CA SER A 295 0.60 15.01 -7.49
C SER A 295 -0.32 14.21 -6.56
N ILE A 296 0.02 12.96 -6.30
CA ILE A 296 -0.77 12.09 -5.41
C ILE A 296 -0.65 12.55 -3.96
N SER A 297 0.58 12.80 -3.48
CA SER A 297 0.83 13.19 -2.08
C SER A 297 0.17 14.52 -1.75
N ALA A 298 0.38 15.54 -2.60
CA ALA A 298 -0.23 16.85 -2.44
C ALA A 298 -1.75 16.78 -2.63
N GLY A 299 -2.24 15.99 -3.59
CA GLY A 299 -3.66 15.78 -3.82
C GLY A 299 -4.37 15.17 -2.62
N CYS A 300 -3.79 14.14 -2.00
CA CYS A 300 -4.32 13.53 -0.78
C CYS A 300 -4.40 14.56 0.37
N LEU A 301 -3.37 15.38 0.56
CA LEU A 301 -3.37 16.42 1.60
C LEU A 301 -4.42 17.49 1.31
N LEU A 302 -4.44 18.06 0.11
CA LEU A 302 -5.39 19.10 -0.27
C LEU A 302 -6.83 18.63 -0.10
N VAL A 303 -7.15 17.42 -0.56
CA VAL A 303 -8.50 16.85 -0.42
C VAL A 303 -8.84 16.59 1.05
N THR A 304 -7.89 16.13 1.87
CA THR A 304 -8.12 15.92 3.31
C THR A 304 -8.56 17.21 4.00
N PHE A 305 -7.84 18.32 3.80
CA PHE A 305 -8.16 19.60 4.41
C PHE A 305 -9.40 20.25 3.79
N ALA A 306 -9.56 20.21 2.46
CA ALA A 306 -10.74 20.71 1.78
C ALA A 306 -12.01 19.97 2.24
N TRP A 307 -11.94 18.64 2.36
CA TRP A 307 -13.03 17.84 2.88
C TRP A 307 -13.39 18.18 4.33
N GLY A 308 -12.38 18.37 5.18
CA GLY A 308 -12.58 18.85 6.56
C GLY A 308 -13.30 20.19 6.61
N ALA A 309 -12.92 21.12 5.75
CA ALA A 309 -13.56 22.44 5.65
C ALA A 309 -15.02 22.34 5.15
N LEU A 310 -15.24 21.62 4.05
CA LEU A 310 -16.58 21.45 3.45
C LEU A 310 -17.55 20.68 4.33
N SER A 311 -17.06 19.73 5.12
CA SER A 311 -17.88 18.93 6.06
C SER A 311 -18.08 19.60 7.41
N GLY A 312 -17.56 20.80 7.64
CA GLY A 312 -17.63 21.52 8.93
C GLY A 312 -16.73 20.90 10.03
N ASN A 313 -15.84 19.99 9.68
CA ASN A 313 -14.97 19.26 10.61
C ASN A 313 -13.49 19.67 10.50
N LEU A 314 -13.20 20.87 9.98
CA LEU A 314 -11.83 21.33 9.75
C LEU A 314 -10.98 21.28 11.01
N GLN A 315 -11.55 21.71 12.16
CA GLN A 315 -10.83 21.70 13.44
C GLN A 315 -10.45 20.26 13.87
N SER A 316 -11.33 19.29 13.63
CA SER A 316 -11.04 17.88 13.89
C SER A 316 -9.93 17.33 12.98
N VAL A 317 -9.91 17.73 11.70
CA VAL A 317 -8.84 17.39 10.76
C VAL A 317 -7.53 18.03 11.19
N LEU A 318 -7.51 19.31 11.55
CA LEU A 318 -6.31 20.01 12.00
C LEU A 318 -5.75 19.42 13.29
N SER A 319 -6.61 19.14 14.28
CA SER A 319 -6.18 18.51 15.54
C SER A 319 -5.68 17.07 15.31
N GLY A 320 -6.30 16.33 14.42
CA GLY A 320 -5.86 14.99 14.00
C GLY A 320 -4.52 15.04 13.29
N ALA A 321 -4.32 15.97 12.36
CA ALA A 321 -3.04 16.19 11.68
C ALA A 321 -1.93 16.62 12.67
N TYR A 322 -2.25 17.52 13.60
CA TYR A 322 -1.33 17.92 14.67
C TYR A 322 -0.90 16.72 15.52
N SER A 323 -1.86 15.90 15.98
CA SER A 323 -1.57 14.68 16.73
C SER A 323 -0.76 13.67 15.91
N PHE A 324 -1.07 13.52 14.62
CA PHE A 324 -0.32 12.65 13.72
C PHE A 324 1.14 13.09 13.60
N PHE A 325 1.42 14.36 13.34
CA PHE A 325 2.79 14.84 13.18
C PHE A 325 3.58 14.90 14.50
N ASN A 326 2.93 15.05 15.65
CA ASN A 326 3.61 15.06 16.95
C ASN A 326 3.89 13.66 17.51
N GLU A 327 3.02 12.68 17.25
CA GLU A 327 3.13 11.34 17.86
C GLU A 327 2.88 10.22 16.84
N GLY A 328 1.85 10.35 16.03
CA GLY A 328 1.39 9.30 15.11
C GLY A 328 2.41 8.95 14.03
N ILE A 329 3.19 9.92 13.57
CA ILE A 329 4.17 9.76 12.49
C ILE A 329 5.29 8.77 12.85
N THR A 330 5.61 8.62 14.13
CA THR A 330 6.61 7.63 14.58
C THR A 330 6.17 6.18 14.34
N LYS A 331 4.87 5.93 14.12
CA LYS A 331 4.35 4.62 13.71
C LYS A 331 4.79 4.25 12.29
N LEU A 332 5.23 5.23 11.49
CA LEU A 332 5.80 5.02 10.17
C LEU A 332 7.32 4.74 10.20
N SER A 333 7.93 4.58 11.37
CA SER A 333 9.39 4.39 11.49
C SER A 333 9.89 3.22 10.64
N ASP A 334 9.15 2.12 10.55
CA ASP A 334 9.50 0.98 9.69
C ASP A 334 9.54 1.37 8.21
N GLN A 335 8.53 2.08 7.72
CA GLN A 335 8.42 2.52 6.33
C GLN A 335 9.47 3.59 6.00
N ILE A 336 9.67 4.56 6.90
CA ILE A 336 10.66 5.62 6.73
C ILE A 336 12.07 5.01 6.66
N ALA A 337 12.44 4.17 7.62
CA ALA A 337 13.75 3.54 7.65
C ALA A 337 13.98 2.67 6.39
N LEU A 338 12.95 1.91 5.98
CA LEU A 338 13.02 1.07 4.80
C LEU A 338 13.21 1.87 3.51
N PHE A 339 12.41 2.92 3.29
CA PHE A 339 12.52 3.74 2.09
C PHE A 339 13.83 4.50 2.01
N VAL A 340 14.29 5.07 3.13
CA VAL A 340 15.58 5.75 3.21
C VAL A 340 16.73 4.78 2.89
N ALA A 341 16.74 3.60 3.51
CA ALA A 341 17.78 2.60 3.26
C ALA A 341 17.72 2.01 1.84
N ALA A 342 16.51 1.76 1.32
CA ALA A 342 16.32 1.28 -0.03
C ALA A 342 16.73 2.33 -1.09
N GLY A 343 16.47 3.60 -0.81
CA GLY A 343 16.93 4.71 -1.64
C GLY A 343 18.44 4.80 -1.69
N PHE A 344 19.08 4.80 -0.52
CA PHE A 344 20.53 4.78 -0.39
C PHE A 344 21.17 3.60 -1.16
N PHE A 345 20.67 2.38 -0.92
CA PHE A 345 21.14 1.19 -1.64
C PHE A 345 20.98 1.32 -3.14
N ALA A 346 19.78 1.67 -3.60
CA ALA A 346 19.46 1.75 -5.01
C ALA A 346 20.26 2.84 -5.72
N PHE A 347 20.52 3.97 -5.08
CA PHE A 347 21.33 5.07 -5.59
C PHE A 347 22.79 4.62 -5.84
N PHE A 348 23.42 3.99 -4.86
CA PHE A 348 24.80 3.54 -5.02
C PHE A 348 24.96 2.30 -5.90
N MET A 349 23.98 1.41 -5.94
CA MET A 349 23.96 0.32 -6.91
C MET A 349 23.98 0.85 -8.36
N GLU A 350 23.28 1.95 -8.61
CA GLU A 350 23.30 2.63 -9.92
C GLU A 350 24.66 3.27 -10.22
N HIS A 351 25.21 4.02 -9.25
CA HIS A 351 26.48 4.73 -9.43
C HIS A 351 27.73 3.83 -9.42
N SER A 352 27.61 2.61 -8.93
CA SER A 352 28.71 1.63 -8.89
C SER A 352 28.87 0.83 -10.19
N GLY A 353 27.98 1.01 -11.17
CA GLY A 353 27.94 0.17 -12.36
C GLY A 353 27.44 -1.26 -12.11
N THR A 354 27.13 -1.63 -10.85
CA THR A 354 26.64 -2.98 -10.52
C THR A 354 25.33 -3.27 -11.21
N LEU A 355 24.48 -2.26 -11.39
CA LEU A 355 23.20 -2.42 -12.07
C LEU A 355 23.35 -2.64 -13.57
N GLU A 356 24.45 -2.21 -14.19
CA GLU A 356 24.76 -2.51 -15.59
C GLU A 356 24.97 -4.02 -15.79
N TRP A 357 25.63 -4.68 -14.85
CA TRP A 357 25.76 -6.14 -14.84
C TRP A 357 24.39 -6.83 -14.72
N ILE A 358 23.53 -6.32 -13.83
CA ILE A 358 22.18 -6.85 -13.68
C ILE A 358 21.38 -6.59 -14.96
N GLY A 359 21.49 -5.39 -15.55
CA GLY A 359 20.91 -5.05 -16.85
C GLY A 359 21.33 -6.02 -17.97
N TYR A 360 22.62 -6.37 -18.03
CA TYR A 360 23.12 -7.38 -18.97
C TYR A 360 22.48 -8.76 -18.74
N PHE A 361 22.32 -9.20 -17.48
CA PHE A 361 21.62 -10.45 -17.19
C PHE A 361 20.14 -10.40 -17.57
N VAL A 362 19.48 -9.26 -17.36
CA VAL A 362 18.09 -9.02 -17.77
C VAL A 362 17.97 -9.09 -19.29
N GLU A 363 18.88 -8.47 -20.02
CA GLU A 363 18.93 -8.53 -21.49
C GLU A 363 19.13 -9.97 -21.98
N LYS A 364 20.10 -10.68 -21.42
CA LYS A 364 20.38 -12.08 -21.78
C LYS A 364 19.18 -12.98 -21.48
N ALA A 365 18.53 -12.82 -20.34
CA ALA A 365 17.31 -13.54 -19.99
C ALA A 365 16.17 -13.20 -20.96
N SER A 366 16.02 -11.91 -21.34
CA SER A 366 15.04 -11.50 -22.36
C SER A 366 15.31 -12.13 -23.72
N GLY A 367 16.60 -12.26 -24.12
CA GLY A 367 16.97 -12.95 -25.34
C GLY A 367 16.62 -14.44 -25.37
N MET A 368 16.58 -15.08 -24.17
CA MET A 368 16.22 -16.51 -24.02
C MET A 368 14.71 -16.75 -24.00
N VAL A 369 13.95 -15.94 -23.26
CA VAL A 369 12.52 -16.18 -23.00
C VAL A 369 11.60 -15.15 -23.68
N GLY A 370 12.14 -14.07 -24.20
CA GLY A 370 11.39 -12.92 -24.73
C GLY A 370 11.02 -11.89 -23.67
N THR A 371 10.91 -10.63 -24.08
CA THR A 371 10.65 -9.49 -23.16
C THR A 371 9.31 -9.60 -22.43
N MET A 372 8.27 -10.10 -23.11
CA MET A 372 6.94 -10.30 -22.50
C MET A 372 6.97 -11.37 -21.41
N ALA A 373 7.64 -12.50 -21.67
CA ALA A 373 7.80 -13.56 -20.69
C ALA A 373 8.65 -13.10 -19.49
N LEU A 374 9.72 -12.34 -19.75
CA LEU A 374 10.54 -11.74 -18.72
C LEU A 374 9.69 -10.83 -17.79
N LEU A 375 8.92 -9.89 -18.37
CA LEU A 375 8.05 -9.02 -17.58
C LEU A 375 6.99 -9.81 -16.81
N SER A 376 6.50 -10.91 -17.37
CA SER A 376 5.54 -11.82 -16.69
C SER A 376 6.17 -12.57 -15.52
N LEU A 377 7.50 -12.77 -15.52
CA LEU A 377 8.25 -13.38 -14.41
C LEU A 377 8.60 -12.37 -13.30
N VAL A 378 8.64 -11.08 -13.60
CA VAL A 378 8.97 -10.03 -12.61
C VAL A 378 8.11 -10.12 -11.34
N PRO A 379 6.76 -10.26 -11.41
CA PRO A 379 5.96 -10.40 -10.19
C PRO A 379 6.38 -11.59 -9.33
N LEU A 380 6.71 -12.71 -9.96
CA LEU A 380 7.15 -13.92 -9.23
C LEU A 380 8.50 -13.69 -8.54
N ILE A 381 9.44 -13.01 -9.19
CA ILE A 381 10.75 -12.68 -8.62
C ILE A 381 10.57 -11.79 -7.38
N ILE A 382 9.72 -10.76 -7.47
CA ILE A 382 9.42 -9.87 -6.32
C ILE A 382 8.81 -10.66 -5.16
N ILE A 383 7.91 -11.59 -5.44
CA ILE A 383 7.28 -12.46 -4.43
C ILE A 383 8.35 -13.35 -3.77
N LEU A 384 9.21 -14.00 -4.55
CA LEU A 384 10.26 -14.87 -4.02
C LEU A 384 11.25 -14.11 -3.14
N LEU A 385 11.71 -12.94 -3.56
CA LEU A 385 12.55 -12.07 -2.76
C LEU A 385 11.87 -11.70 -1.43
N SER A 386 10.57 -11.41 -1.49
CA SER A 386 9.81 -11.06 -0.29
C SER A 386 9.56 -12.27 0.63
N MET A 387 9.53 -13.48 0.09
CA MET A 387 9.45 -14.72 0.90
C MET A 387 10.75 -15.03 1.63
N VAL A 388 11.89 -14.63 1.10
CA VAL A 388 13.20 -14.77 1.76
C VAL A 388 13.39 -13.69 2.85
N GLY A 389 12.48 -12.71 2.93
CA GLY A 389 12.47 -11.71 4.00
C GLY A 389 12.69 -10.28 3.52
N LEU A 390 12.93 -10.03 2.21
CA LEU A 390 12.95 -8.66 1.73
C LEU A 390 11.53 -8.06 1.80
N HIS A 391 11.47 -6.77 2.14
CA HIS A 391 10.19 -6.08 2.11
C HIS A 391 9.69 -5.93 0.67
N PRO A 392 8.37 -6.11 0.38
CA PRO A 392 7.83 -6.01 -0.98
C PRO A 392 8.24 -4.74 -1.74
N PHE A 393 8.32 -3.59 -1.07
CA PHE A 393 8.75 -2.34 -1.68
C PHE A 393 10.23 -2.36 -2.07
N ALA A 394 11.10 -2.85 -1.19
CA ALA A 394 12.53 -2.96 -1.49
C ALA A 394 12.78 -3.89 -2.69
N SER A 395 12.11 -5.05 -2.70
CA SER A 395 12.17 -5.98 -3.85
C SER A 395 11.70 -5.31 -5.14
N GLY A 396 10.58 -4.56 -5.08
CA GLY A 396 10.04 -3.82 -6.24
C GLY A 396 11.01 -2.75 -6.75
N ILE A 397 11.63 -1.97 -5.85
CA ILE A 397 12.59 -0.91 -6.22
C ILE A 397 13.84 -1.49 -6.88
N ILE A 398 14.41 -2.56 -6.30
CA ILE A 398 15.61 -3.22 -6.85
C ILE A 398 15.34 -3.73 -8.26
N ILE A 399 14.24 -4.45 -8.45
CA ILE A 399 13.86 -5.00 -9.75
C ILE A 399 13.52 -3.88 -10.74
N ALA A 400 12.82 -2.82 -10.31
CA ALA A 400 12.50 -1.69 -11.17
C ALA A 400 13.75 -1.00 -11.71
N LYS A 401 14.75 -0.74 -10.84
CA LYS A 401 16.02 -0.16 -11.28
C LYS A 401 16.79 -1.09 -12.21
N ALA A 402 16.81 -2.40 -11.93
CA ALA A 402 17.44 -3.38 -12.82
C ALA A 402 16.81 -3.41 -14.22
N LEU A 403 15.48 -3.28 -14.30
CA LEU A 403 14.76 -3.19 -15.58
C LEU A 403 15.07 -1.89 -16.33
N LEU A 404 15.13 -0.76 -15.64
CA LEU A 404 15.44 0.54 -16.27
C LEU A 404 16.85 0.63 -16.86
N LEU A 405 17.82 -0.03 -16.25
CA LEU A 405 19.21 -0.04 -16.70
C LEU A 405 19.49 -1.12 -17.74
N SER A 406 18.51 -2.00 -18.00
CA SER A 406 18.61 -2.91 -19.14
C SER A 406 18.42 -2.12 -20.46
N PRO A 407 19.13 -2.48 -21.56
CA PRO A 407 18.97 -1.84 -22.86
C PRO A 407 17.65 -2.21 -23.57
N LEU A 408 16.71 -2.83 -22.85
CA LEU A 408 15.45 -3.30 -23.40
C LEU A 408 14.44 -2.15 -23.50
N TYR A 409 13.78 -2.07 -24.64
CA TYR A 409 12.57 -1.25 -24.73
C TYR A 409 11.42 -1.97 -24.02
N LEU A 410 11.03 -1.42 -22.87
CA LEU A 410 9.94 -1.95 -22.07
C LEU A 410 8.70 -1.05 -22.21
N ASN A 411 7.55 -1.65 -22.52
CA ASN A 411 6.29 -0.90 -22.47
C ASN A 411 6.04 -0.41 -21.04
N PRO A 412 5.88 0.93 -20.82
CA PRO A 412 5.75 1.48 -19.48
C PRO A 412 4.56 0.93 -18.67
N LEU A 413 3.43 0.66 -19.35
CA LEU A 413 2.23 0.13 -18.70
C LEU A 413 2.43 -1.34 -18.28
N ALA A 414 3.07 -2.14 -19.12
CA ALA A 414 3.41 -3.54 -18.84
C ALA A 414 4.42 -3.64 -17.69
N MET A 415 5.47 -2.80 -17.69
CA MET A 415 6.43 -2.71 -16.59
C MET A 415 5.76 -2.30 -15.28
N ALA A 416 4.93 -1.26 -15.29
CA ALA A 416 4.22 -0.81 -14.10
C ALA A 416 3.29 -1.89 -13.55
N ALA A 417 2.56 -2.60 -14.43
CA ALA A 417 1.68 -3.71 -14.03
C ALA A 417 2.47 -4.87 -13.41
N ALA A 418 3.63 -5.22 -13.96
CA ALA A 418 4.50 -6.26 -13.43
C ALA A 418 5.01 -5.92 -12.02
N LEU A 419 5.55 -4.72 -11.83
CA LEU A 419 6.07 -4.25 -10.54
C LEU A 419 4.97 -4.18 -9.47
N MET A 420 3.87 -3.53 -9.81
CA MET A 420 2.73 -3.33 -8.91
C MET A 420 2.10 -4.67 -8.48
N SER A 421 1.84 -5.56 -9.43
CA SER A 421 1.26 -6.89 -9.15
C SER A 421 2.19 -7.74 -8.30
N GLY A 422 3.50 -7.70 -8.58
CA GLY A 422 4.50 -8.40 -7.78
C GLY A 422 4.52 -7.93 -6.33
N MET A 423 4.57 -6.62 -6.11
CA MET A 423 4.56 -6.04 -4.76
C MET A 423 3.23 -6.31 -4.03
N SER A 424 2.09 -6.19 -4.72
CA SER A 424 0.78 -6.46 -4.15
C SER A 424 0.63 -7.93 -3.71
N MET A 425 1.03 -8.87 -4.57
CA MET A 425 1.00 -10.29 -4.22
C MET A 425 2.05 -10.66 -3.16
N ALA A 426 3.21 -10.03 -3.17
CA ALA A 426 4.19 -10.19 -2.11
C ALA A 426 3.63 -9.73 -0.75
N TYR A 427 2.87 -8.63 -0.71
CA TYR A 427 2.14 -8.21 0.50
C TYR A 427 1.15 -9.27 0.98
N LEU A 428 0.46 -9.92 0.06
CA LEU A 428 -0.56 -10.92 0.36
C LEU A 428 0.01 -12.21 0.91
N VAL A 429 1.14 -12.69 0.33
CA VAL A 429 1.62 -14.06 0.59
C VAL A 429 2.88 -14.12 1.45
N SER A 430 3.68 -13.06 1.52
CA SER A 430 4.89 -13.07 2.35
C SER A 430 4.56 -13.13 3.84
N PRO A 431 5.15 -14.06 4.59
CA PRO A 431 4.96 -14.15 6.04
C PRO A 431 5.55 -12.94 6.79
N PHE A 432 6.39 -12.15 6.14
CA PHE A 432 7.07 -10.98 6.71
C PHE A 432 6.38 -9.66 6.35
N SER A 433 5.31 -9.70 5.55
CA SER A 433 4.60 -8.49 5.13
C SER A 433 3.79 -7.89 6.27
N GLY A 434 3.64 -6.55 6.25
CA GLY A 434 2.84 -5.84 7.24
C GLY A 434 1.37 -6.28 7.24
N LEU A 435 0.80 -6.63 6.09
CA LEU A 435 -0.55 -7.19 5.98
C LEU A 435 -0.68 -8.51 6.72
N THR A 436 0.21 -9.45 6.41
CA THR A 436 0.18 -10.79 7.03
C THR A 436 0.38 -10.69 8.54
N LEU A 437 1.36 -9.92 9.01
CA LEU A 437 1.64 -9.75 10.44
C LEU A 437 0.46 -9.09 11.18
N LEU A 438 -0.18 -8.10 10.57
CA LEU A 438 -1.38 -7.48 11.14
C LEU A 438 -2.53 -8.47 11.23
N LEU A 439 -2.79 -9.25 10.19
CA LEU A 439 -3.84 -10.27 10.20
C LEU A 439 -3.54 -11.42 11.18
N VAL A 440 -2.26 -11.77 11.39
CA VAL A 440 -1.83 -12.70 12.45
C VAL A 440 -2.24 -12.18 13.82
N SER A 441 -1.94 -10.92 14.11
CA SER A 441 -2.29 -10.30 15.41
C SER A 441 -3.79 -10.22 15.66
N LEU A 442 -4.59 -10.02 14.59
CA LEU A 442 -6.05 -9.92 14.69
C LEU A 442 -6.76 -11.27 14.74
N SER A 443 -6.25 -12.27 14.00
CA SER A 443 -6.92 -13.56 13.84
C SER A 443 -6.35 -14.68 14.72
N GLY A 444 -5.15 -14.50 15.28
CA GLY A 444 -4.44 -15.55 16.01
C GLY A 444 -3.97 -16.73 15.16
N LYS A 445 -4.00 -16.59 13.82
CA LYS A 445 -3.59 -17.63 12.88
C LYS A 445 -2.12 -17.48 12.49
N SER A 446 -1.49 -18.58 12.04
CA SER A 446 -0.08 -18.52 11.66
C SER A 446 0.15 -17.72 10.37
N PRO A 447 1.31 -17.05 10.21
CA PRO A 447 1.66 -16.31 8.99
C PRO A 447 1.62 -17.19 7.74
N TYR A 448 2.05 -18.44 7.85
CA TYR A 448 2.02 -19.43 6.77
C TYR A 448 0.58 -19.71 6.29
N SER A 449 -0.36 -19.88 7.25
CA SER A 449 -1.75 -20.15 6.90
C SER A 449 -2.39 -18.94 6.19
N ILE A 450 -2.18 -17.73 6.71
CA ILE A 450 -2.76 -16.49 6.17
C ILE A 450 -2.13 -16.16 4.81
N GLY A 451 -0.82 -16.15 4.73
CA GLY A 451 -0.13 -15.79 3.50
C GLY A 451 -0.23 -16.89 2.44
N ILE A 452 0.45 -18.01 2.66
CA ILE A 452 0.66 -19.01 1.62
C ILE A 452 -0.56 -19.91 1.46
N ARG A 453 -0.94 -20.66 2.53
CA ARG A 453 -1.93 -21.74 2.41
C ARG A 453 -3.29 -21.27 1.89
N TRP A 454 -3.77 -20.11 2.32
CA TRP A 454 -5.10 -19.61 1.97
C TRP A 454 -5.14 -18.79 0.69
N ASN A 455 -4.01 -18.21 0.32
CA ASN A 455 -3.96 -17.28 -0.81
C ASN A 455 -3.14 -17.78 -2.01
N PHE A 456 -2.51 -18.96 -1.92
CA PHE A 456 -1.68 -19.51 -2.99
C PHE A 456 -2.41 -19.61 -4.36
N PHE A 457 -3.57 -20.23 -4.39
CA PHE A 457 -4.34 -20.37 -5.64
C PHE A 457 -4.80 -19.02 -6.19
N PHE A 458 -5.18 -18.10 -5.30
CA PHE A 458 -5.54 -16.75 -5.72
C PHE A 458 -4.33 -16.02 -6.30
N MET A 459 -3.18 -16.11 -5.66
CA MET A 459 -1.92 -15.55 -6.16
C MET A 459 -1.60 -16.06 -7.57
N ILE A 460 -1.61 -17.38 -7.78
CA ILE A 460 -1.33 -17.96 -9.11
C ILE A 460 -2.33 -17.45 -10.15
N THR A 461 -3.63 -17.46 -9.83
CA THR A 461 -4.66 -16.95 -10.74
C THR A 461 -4.43 -15.49 -11.09
N PHE A 462 -4.08 -14.65 -10.11
CA PHE A 462 -3.82 -13.24 -10.36
C PHE A 462 -2.53 -13.02 -11.16
N LEU A 463 -1.48 -13.81 -10.94
CA LEU A 463 -0.27 -13.77 -11.76
C LEU A 463 -0.55 -14.13 -13.22
N LEU A 464 -1.39 -15.10 -13.49
CA LEU A 464 -1.83 -15.44 -14.85
C LEU A 464 -2.63 -14.30 -15.51
N LEU A 465 -3.53 -13.66 -14.76
CA LEU A 465 -4.24 -12.46 -15.23
C LEU A 465 -3.27 -11.29 -15.49
N THR A 466 -2.27 -11.10 -14.63
CA THR A 466 -1.23 -10.08 -14.83
C THR A 466 -0.40 -10.38 -16.08
N SER A 467 -0.01 -11.64 -16.32
CA SER A 467 0.73 -12.03 -17.52
C SER A 467 -0.07 -11.79 -18.79
N LEU A 468 -1.37 -12.11 -18.77
CA LEU A 468 -2.27 -11.78 -19.87
C LEU A 468 -2.37 -10.27 -20.09
N PHE A 469 -2.50 -9.50 -19.01
CA PHE A 469 -2.55 -8.03 -19.08
C PHE A 469 -1.24 -7.44 -19.66
N ILE A 470 -0.07 -7.93 -19.22
CA ILE A 470 1.24 -7.52 -19.74
C ILE A 470 1.32 -7.79 -21.25
N THR A 471 0.89 -8.96 -21.68
CA THR A 471 0.86 -9.34 -23.10
C THR A 471 -0.02 -8.39 -23.92
N LEU A 472 -1.23 -8.13 -23.44
CA LEU A 472 -2.15 -7.20 -24.12
C LEU A 472 -1.61 -5.77 -24.14
N ALA A 473 -1.07 -5.28 -23.03
CA ALA A 473 -0.47 -3.94 -22.95
C ALA A 473 0.72 -3.77 -23.89
N THR A 474 1.49 -4.84 -24.13
CA THR A 474 2.65 -4.81 -25.05
C THR A 474 2.23 -4.89 -26.52
N ILE A 475 1.13 -5.57 -26.84
CA ILE A 475 0.65 -5.70 -28.22
C ILE A 475 -0.16 -4.47 -28.65
N CYS A 476 -0.95 -3.88 -27.75
CA CYS A 476 -1.85 -2.78 -28.06
C CYS A 476 -1.27 -1.38 -27.80
N GLY A 477 -0.13 -1.27 -27.15
CA GLY A 477 0.58 -0.02 -26.85
C GLY A 477 1.89 0.07 -27.54
#